data_7421271dda5771fb3030fc50e1a9177c
#
_entry.id   7421271dda5771fb3030fc50e1a9177c
#
_cell.length_a   1.000
_cell.length_b   1.000
_cell.length_c   1.000
_cell.angle_alpha   90.00
_cell.angle_beta   90.00
_cell.angle_gamma   90.00
#
_symmetry.space_group_name_H-M   'P 1'
#
loop_
_entity.id
_entity.type
_entity.pdbx_description
1 polymer ?
#
loop_
_entity_poly.entity_id
_entity_poly.type
_entity_poly.pdbx_seq_one_letter_code
_entity_poly.pdbx_strand_id
1 'polypeptide(L)'
;RQMAFFLRRFAREMETQMRKAIRRSGRPRVIPLDKSDFTRGRARGASVKESRTIMSAEEADFRGAVSVPGTISEWAVRCSRQGRRGPIEPCDIRIEQAHRRVRVDVCLLIDASASMAGRRIQAAKHLARYMFFTCRDRVSVLTFQDRNVTPHVIRARSHRALEQGLSTVRPAGLTPLAAGIVEAVRLLGSGRHTPAMLVLLTDGIPTMNQWTGDPARDALTAAEQIAENKIPFTCIGLAPNKGLLRRLTEIARGTLYIVEEFDRDVLAKLVKDERSRVQT
;
A
#
# COMPACT_ATOMS: atom_id res chain seq x y z
N ARG A 1 -1.34 43.44 -4.05
CA ARG A 1 -2.78 43.47 -4.38
C ARG A 1 -3.07 43.14 -5.85
N GLN A 2 -2.27 43.61 -6.83
CA GLN A 2 -2.45 43.35 -8.26
C GLN A 2 -2.26 41.84 -8.63
N MET A 3 -1.33 41.12 -8.02
CA MET A 3 -1.08 39.71 -8.31
C MET A 3 -2.26 38.80 -7.91
N ALA A 4 -2.92 39.10 -6.79
CA ALA A 4 -4.10 38.35 -6.35
C ALA A 4 -5.32 38.55 -7.29
N PHE A 5 -5.41 39.73 -7.89
CA PHE A 5 -6.43 40.04 -8.89
C PHE A 5 -6.19 39.28 -10.21
N PHE A 6 -4.93 39.21 -10.66
CA PHE A 6 -4.54 38.49 -11.86
C PHE A 6 -4.78 36.96 -11.72
N LEU A 7 -4.41 36.37 -10.58
CA LEU A 7 -4.63 34.95 -10.30
C LEU A 7 -6.13 34.62 -10.25
N ARG A 8 -6.97 35.46 -9.65
CA ARG A 8 -8.43 35.28 -9.64
C ARG A 8 -9.05 35.40 -11.03
N ARG A 9 -8.56 36.30 -11.87
CA ARG A 9 -9.02 36.45 -13.26
C ARG A 9 -8.62 35.26 -14.12
N PHE A 10 -7.37 34.80 -13.99
CA PHE A 10 -6.85 33.59 -14.67
C PHE A 10 -7.61 32.32 -14.24
N ALA A 11 -7.85 32.11 -12.93
CA ALA A 11 -8.63 31.01 -12.43
C ALA A 11 -10.05 30.99 -13.00
N ARG A 12 -10.72 32.15 -13.09
CA ARG A 12 -12.06 32.25 -13.71
C ARG A 12 -12.03 31.97 -15.21
N GLU A 13 -11.00 32.39 -15.91
CA GLU A 13 -10.86 32.16 -17.35
C GLU A 13 -10.59 30.69 -17.65
N MET A 14 -9.75 30.01 -16.85
CA MET A 14 -9.51 28.57 -16.90
C MET A 14 -10.77 27.78 -16.55
N GLU A 15 -11.51 28.18 -15.54
CA GLU A 15 -12.79 27.55 -15.18
C GLU A 15 -13.83 27.70 -16.30
N THR A 16 -13.87 28.85 -16.96
CA THR A 16 -14.75 29.07 -18.11
C THR A 16 -14.35 28.22 -19.32
N GLN A 17 -13.06 28.06 -19.60
CA GLN A 17 -12.54 27.19 -20.66
C GLN A 17 -12.80 25.72 -20.35
N MET A 18 -12.60 25.28 -19.10
CA MET A 18 -12.97 23.93 -18.67
C MET A 18 -14.46 23.66 -18.81
N ARG A 19 -15.33 24.58 -18.40
CA ARG A 19 -16.78 24.47 -18.57
C ARG A 19 -17.19 24.41 -20.05
N LYS A 20 -16.52 25.16 -20.95
CA LYS A 20 -16.73 25.08 -22.41
C LYS A 20 -16.25 23.73 -22.97
N ALA A 21 -15.11 23.22 -22.52
CA ALA A 21 -14.59 21.92 -22.93
C ALA A 21 -15.52 20.78 -22.48
N ILE A 22 -16.03 20.83 -21.24
CA ILE A 22 -17.00 19.85 -20.69
C ILE A 22 -18.33 19.91 -21.45
N ARG A 23 -18.81 21.10 -21.84
CA ARG A 23 -20.01 21.24 -22.67
C ARG A 23 -19.85 20.70 -24.10
N ARG A 24 -18.61 20.77 -24.67
CA ARG A 24 -18.29 20.20 -26.00
C ARG A 24 -18.09 18.70 -26.00
N SER A 25 -17.65 18.12 -24.88
CA SER A 25 -17.42 16.66 -24.75
C SER A 25 -18.68 15.84 -24.40
N GLY A 26 -19.86 16.50 -24.34
CA GLY A 26 -21.09 15.84 -23.87
C GLY A 26 -21.04 15.60 -22.35
N ARG A 27 -22.17 15.69 -21.67
CA ARG A 27 -22.25 15.37 -20.22
C ARG A 27 -21.63 13.99 -20.01
N PRO A 28 -20.72 13.80 -19.06
CA PRO A 28 -20.34 12.44 -18.66
C PRO A 28 -21.66 11.76 -18.24
N ARG A 29 -22.12 10.77 -18.99
CA ARG A 29 -23.16 9.87 -18.54
C ARG A 29 -22.61 9.23 -17.27
N VAL A 30 -23.17 9.59 -16.12
CA VAL A 30 -23.07 8.78 -14.93
C VAL A 30 -23.86 7.52 -15.30
N ILE A 31 -23.15 6.51 -15.78
CA ILE A 31 -23.71 5.17 -15.96
C ILE A 31 -23.86 4.64 -14.55
N PRO A 32 -25.08 4.41 -14.05
CA PRO A 32 -25.26 3.68 -12.79
C PRO A 32 -24.53 2.35 -13.00
N LEU A 33 -23.61 2.00 -12.13
CA LEU A 33 -22.93 0.71 -12.13
C LEU A 33 -24.00 -0.36 -11.85
N ASP A 34 -24.55 -0.90 -12.93
CA ASP A 34 -25.40 -2.08 -12.85
C ASP A 34 -24.50 -3.26 -12.52
N LYS A 35 -24.89 -4.01 -11.48
CA LYS A 35 -24.15 -5.14 -10.94
C LYS A 35 -24.02 -6.31 -11.93
N SER A 36 -24.69 -6.24 -13.09
CA SER A 36 -24.72 -7.29 -14.11
C SER A 36 -23.56 -7.24 -15.14
N ASP A 37 -22.86 -6.10 -15.27
CA ASP A 37 -21.81 -5.95 -16.29
C ASP A 37 -20.44 -6.53 -15.91
N PHE A 38 -20.31 -7.11 -14.71
CA PHE A 38 -19.05 -7.69 -14.23
C PHE A 38 -18.75 -9.13 -14.70
N THR A 39 -19.61 -9.76 -15.50
CA THR A 39 -19.50 -11.19 -15.78
C THR A 39 -19.02 -11.58 -17.19
N ARG A 40 -18.76 -10.65 -18.10
CA ARG A 40 -18.25 -10.98 -19.45
C ARG A 40 -17.16 -10.03 -19.93
N GLY A 41 -15.96 -10.25 -19.45
CA GLY A 41 -14.74 -9.66 -20.00
C GLY A 41 -13.57 -10.63 -19.86
N ARG A 42 -13.28 -11.40 -20.91
CA ARG A 42 -11.99 -12.08 -21.06
C ARG A 42 -10.90 -11.05 -20.81
N ALA A 43 -10.09 -11.27 -19.77
CA ALA A 43 -8.97 -10.42 -19.41
C ALA A 43 -7.92 -10.41 -20.53
N ARG A 44 -8.08 -9.51 -21.48
CA ARG A 44 -6.95 -9.01 -22.26
C ARG A 44 -6.19 -8.04 -21.36
N GLY A 45 -4.91 -8.31 -21.18
CA GLY A 45 -3.87 -7.56 -20.49
C GLY A 45 -4.36 -6.44 -19.57
N ALA A 46 -4.28 -6.64 -18.26
CA ALA A 46 -4.55 -5.59 -17.29
C ALA A 46 -3.63 -4.40 -17.60
N SER A 47 -4.19 -3.32 -18.14
CA SER A 47 -3.50 -2.05 -18.29
C SER A 47 -3.01 -1.64 -16.91
N VAL A 48 -1.71 -1.74 -16.68
CA VAL A 48 -1.04 -1.20 -15.52
C VAL A 48 -1.23 0.30 -15.61
N LYS A 49 -2.06 0.90 -14.72
CA LYS A 49 -2.12 2.36 -14.62
C LYS A 49 -0.76 2.82 -14.13
N GLU A 50 0.03 3.38 -15.02
CA GLU A 50 1.30 4.02 -14.71
C GLU A 50 1.05 5.23 -13.82
N SER A 51 1.73 5.30 -12.67
CA SER A 51 1.82 6.58 -11.96
C SER A 51 2.84 7.42 -12.71
N ARG A 52 2.47 8.65 -13.05
CA ARG A 52 3.34 9.56 -13.78
C ARG A 52 3.84 10.60 -12.80
N THR A 53 5.16 10.74 -12.71
CA THR A 53 5.79 11.81 -11.95
C THR A 53 6.29 12.86 -12.94
N ILE A 54 6.00 14.12 -12.68
CA ILE A 54 6.47 15.23 -13.49
C ILE A 54 7.76 15.76 -12.84
N MET A 55 8.87 15.75 -13.59
CA MET A 55 10.19 16.17 -13.14
C MET A 55 10.76 17.24 -14.07
N SER A 56 11.76 18.01 -13.61
CA SER A 56 12.53 18.88 -14.50
C SER A 56 13.34 18.04 -15.49
N ALA A 57 13.66 18.62 -16.66
CA ALA A 57 14.46 17.93 -17.68
C ALA A 57 15.89 17.63 -17.19
N GLU A 58 16.39 18.42 -16.22
CA GLU A 58 17.72 18.23 -15.62
C GLU A 58 17.77 17.05 -14.63
N GLU A 59 16.64 16.72 -14.00
CA GLU A 59 16.52 15.62 -13.03
C GLU A 59 16.12 14.29 -13.67
N ALA A 60 15.63 14.35 -14.92
CA ALA A 60 15.12 13.17 -15.60
C ALA A 60 16.22 12.53 -16.48
N ASP A 61 16.45 11.24 -16.24
CA ASP A 61 17.14 10.38 -17.19
C ASP A 61 16.30 10.32 -18.46
N PHE A 62 16.63 11.00 -19.52
CA PHE A 62 15.95 11.26 -20.81
C PHE A 62 15.01 10.19 -21.40
N ARG A 63 14.44 9.33 -20.59
CA ARG A 63 13.56 8.19 -20.96
C ARG A 63 12.06 8.47 -20.83
N GLY A 64 11.67 9.72 -20.53
CA GLY A 64 10.27 10.11 -20.35
C GLY A 64 9.70 10.88 -21.55
N ALA A 65 8.37 10.99 -21.60
CA ALA A 65 7.68 11.86 -22.55
C ALA A 65 7.57 13.29 -21.98
N VAL A 66 7.69 14.31 -22.85
CA VAL A 66 7.49 15.70 -22.40
C VAL A 66 6.06 15.89 -21.93
N SER A 67 5.89 16.37 -20.70
CA SER A 67 4.59 16.77 -20.15
C SER A 67 4.20 18.14 -20.66
N VAL A 68 3.38 18.22 -21.67
CA VAL A 68 2.89 19.48 -22.22
C VAL A 68 2.21 20.35 -21.14
N PRO A 69 1.28 19.83 -20.32
CA PRO A 69 0.66 20.62 -19.25
C PRO A 69 1.68 21.11 -18.20
N GLY A 70 2.62 20.25 -17.80
CA GLY A 70 3.66 20.61 -16.84
C GLY A 70 4.57 21.70 -17.36
N THR A 71 5.03 21.57 -18.62
CA THR A 71 5.88 22.55 -19.30
C THR A 71 5.19 23.92 -19.44
N ILE A 72 3.93 23.93 -19.86
CA ILE A 72 3.15 25.18 -19.97
C ILE A 72 2.96 25.83 -18.60
N SER A 73 2.73 25.06 -17.55
CA SER A 73 2.57 25.59 -16.20
C SER A 73 3.85 26.27 -15.71
N GLU A 74 5.01 25.65 -15.89
CA GLU A 74 6.31 26.22 -15.51
C GLU A 74 6.66 27.45 -16.33
N TRP A 75 6.49 27.39 -17.64
CA TRP A 75 6.64 28.52 -18.52
C TRP A 75 5.76 29.73 -18.05
N ALA A 76 4.50 29.51 -17.74
CA ALA A 76 3.59 30.54 -17.27
C ALA A 76 4.05 31.14 -15.93
N VAL A 77 4.54 30.31 -14.99
CA VAL A 77 5.12 30.76 -13.71
C VAL A 77 6.37 31.63 -13.96
N ARG A 78 7.29 31.18 -14.83
CA ARG A 78 8.49 31.95 -15.19
C ARG A 78 8.14 33.29 -15.83
N CYS A 79 7.26 33.30 -16.82
CA CYS A 79 6.77 34.54 -17.47
C CYS A 79 6.13 35.52 -16.47
N SER A 80 5.36 34.98 -15.51
CA SER A 80 4.74 35.77 -14.45
C SER A 80 5.77 36.43 -13.52
N ARG A 81 6.83 35.69 -13.18
CA ARG A 81 7.93 36.19 -12.33
C ARG A 81 8.76 37.25 -13.05
N GLN A 82 9.02 37.07 -14.34
CA GLN A 82 9.81 37.99 -15.15
C GLN A 82 9.00 39.21 -15.66
N GLY A 83 7.69 39.23 -15.50
CA GLY A 83 6.82 40.31 -15.97
C GLY A 83 6.67 40.38 -17.48
N ARG A 84 7.23 39.46 -18.26
CA ARG A 84 7.18 39.42 -19.73
C ARG A 84 6.90 38.00 -20.25
N ARG A 85 6.25 37.90 -21.41
CA ARG A 85 6.09 36.65 -22.14
C ARG A 85 7.31 36.43 -23.02
N GLY A 86 7.99 35.31 -22.82
CA GLY A 86 9.10 34.84 -23.63
C GLY A 86 8.82 33.47 -24.23
N PRO A 87 9.72 32.94 -25.07
CA PRO A 87 9.62 31.56 -25.57
C PRO A 87 9.75 30.55 -24.42
N ILE A 88 9.36 29.28 -24.69
CA ILE A 88 9.61 28.17 -23.76
C ILE A 88 11.12 27.93 -23.75
N GLU A 89 11.72 27.92 -22.58
CA GLU A 89 13.13 27.62 -22.35
C GLU A 89 13.36 26.20 -21.85
N PRO A 90 14.57 25.64 -21.95
CA PRO A 90 14.87 24.31 -21.46
C PRO A 90 14.51 24.07 -19.99
N CYS A 91 14.63 25.10 -19.14
CA CYS A 91 14.27 25.05 -17.72
C CYS A 91 12.75 24.89 -17.47
N ASP A 92 11.92 25.25 -18.46
CA ASP A 92 10.47 25.08 -18.37
C ASP A 92 10.04 23.64 -18.69
N ILE A 93 10.89 22.88 -19.38
CA ILE A 93 10.54 21.53 -19.84
C ILE A 93 10.34 20.60 -18.65
N ARG A 94 9.16 19.99 -18.62
CA ARG A 94 8.80 18.96 -17.64
C ARG A 94 8.66 17.62 -18.34
N ILE A 95 9.32 16.63 -17.81
CA ILE A 95 9.29 15.25 -18.31
C ILE A 95 8.36 14.43 -17.45
N GLU A 96 7.46 13.72 -18.10
CA GLU A 96 6.56 12.78 -17.46
C GLU A 96 7.20 11.39 -17.48
N GLN A 97 7.68 10.96 -16.32
CA GLN A 97 8.25 9.64 -16.15
C GLN A 97 7.16 8.65 -15.73
N ALA A 98 6.91 7.67 -16.57
CA ALA A 98 5.98 6.60 -16.27
C ALA A 98 6.64 5.61 -15.31
N HIS A 99 6.28 5.66 -14.04
CA HIS A 99 6.69 4.63 -13.08
C HIS A 99 5.77 3.41 -13.25
N ARG A 100 6.35 2.33 -13.75
CA ARG A 100 5.67 1.05 -13.79
C ARG A 100 5.42 0.60 -12.35
N ARG A 101 4.17 0.67 -11.89
CA ARG A 101 3.83 0.18 -10.55
C ARG A 101 4.05 -1.32 -10.50
N VAL A 102 5.10 -1.73 -9.84
CA VAL A 102 5.35 -3.14 -9.55
C VAL A 102 4.37 -3.56 -8.46
N ARG A 103 3.60 -4.61 -8.73
CA ARG A 103 2.73 -5.22 -7.72
C ARG A 103 3.58 -5.97 -6.72
N VAL A 104 3.25 -5.83 -5.45
CA VAL A 104 3.90 -6.55 -4.36
C VAL A 104 2.98 -7.67 -3.88
N ASP A 105 3.53 -8.84 -3.58
CA ASP A 105 2.81 -9.90 -2.88
C ASP A 105 2.87 -9.61 -1.37
N VAL A 106 1.82 -9.01 -0.84
CA VAL A 106 1.72 -8.64 0.58
C VAL A 106 1.03 -9.74 1.36
N CYS A 107 1.72 -10.29 2.34
CA CYS A 107 1.13 -11.16 3.34
C CYS A 107 0.86 -10.37 4.62
N LEU A 108 -0.40 -10.20 4.96
CA LEU A 108 -0.83 -9.67 6.25
C LEU A 108 -1.00 -10.84 7.22
N LEU A 109 -0.08 -10.96 8.16
CA LEU A 109 -0.13 -11.92 9.25
C LEU A 109 -0.73 -11.22 10.48
N ILE A 110 -1.95 -11.59 10.82
CA ILE A 110 -2.75 -10.90 11.82
C ILE A 110 -2.93 -11.80 13.03
N ASP A 111 -2.54 -11.30 14.17
CA ASP A 111 -2.92 -11.86 15.45
C ASP A 111 -4.44 -11.82 15.60
N ALA A 112 -5.04 -12.97 15.76
CA ALA A 112 -6.48 -13.11 15.97
C ALA A 112 -6.78 -13.66 17.37
N SER A 113 -5.89 -13.41 18.35
CA SER A 113 -6.15 -13.69 19.76
C SER A 113 -7.29 -12.84 20.30
N ALA A 114 -7.81 -13.22 21.46
CA ALA A 114 -8.96 -12.54 22.09
C ALA A 114 -8.71 -11.05 22.35
N SER A 115 -7.46 -10.65 22.63
CA SER A 115 -7.05 -9.26 22.83
C SER A 115 -7.18 -8.37 21.59
N MET A 116 -7.19 -8.97 20.40
CA MET A 116 -7.35 -8.27 19.13
C MET A 116 -8.81 -8.01 18.75
N ALA A 117 -9.78 -8.41 19.57
CA ALA A 117 -11.20 -8.20 19.29
C ALA A 117 -11.58 -6.72 19.16
N GLY A 118 -12.72 -6.45 18.50
CA GLY A 118 -13.27 -5.11 18.36
C GLY A 118 -12.56 -4.24 17.32
N ARG A 119 -12.10 -3.04 17.71
CA ARG A 119 -11.52 -2.05 16.79
C ARG A 119 -10.23 -2.52 16.14
N ARG A 120 -9.39 -3.28 16.86
CA ARG A 120 -8.08 -3.74 16.38
C ARG A 120 -8.21 -4.63 15.16
N ILE A 121 -9.05 -5.66 15.21
CA ILE A 121 -9.28 -6.54 14.06
C ILE A 121 -9.97 -5.81 12.89
N GLN A 122 -10.82 -4.82 13.17
CA GLN A 122 -11.42 -4.00 12.12
C GLN A 122 -10.39 -3.12 11.41
N ALA A 123 -9.44 -2.55 12.14
CA ALA A 123 -8.34 -1.80 11.55
C ALA A 123 -7.45 -2.70 10.68
N ALA A 124 -7.13 -3.92 11.11
CA ALA A 124 -6.40 -4.91 10.31
C ALA A 124 -7.15 -5.29 9.02
N LYS A 125 -8.46 -5.53 9.11
CA LYS A 125 -9.31 -5.78 7.92
C LYS A 125 -9.34 -4.57 6.98
N HIS A 126 -9.36 -3.36 7.52
CA HIS A 126 -9.30 -2.13 6.71
C HIS A 126 -7.96 -2.02 5.98
N LEU A 127 -6.85 -2.34 6.64
CA LEU A 127 -5.54 -2.35 6.01
C LEU A 127 -5.49 -3.32 4.81
N ALA A 128 -6.05 -4.51 4.93
CA ALA A 128 -6.14 -5.47 3.83
C ALA A 128 -6.90 -4.89 2.61
N ARG A 129 -8.02 -4.21 2.86
CA ARG A 129 -8.78 -3.50 1.82
C ARG A 129 -7.96 -2.38 1.19
N TYR A 130 -7.31 -1.56 2.01
CA TYR A 130 -6.46 -0.47 1.53
C TYR A 130 -5.37 -0.97 0.58
N MET A 131 -4.64 -2.02 0.96
CA MET A 131 -3.59 -2.61 0.13
C MET A 131 -4.14 -3.14 -1.19
N PHE A 132 -5.28 -3.80 -1.15
CA PHE A 132 -5.92 -4.35 -2.35
C PHE A 132 -6.44 -3.27 -3.30
N PHE A 133 -7.18 -2.27 -2.79
CA PHE A 133 -7.85 -1.27 -3.64
C PHE A 133 -6.94 -0.11 -4.04
N THR A 134 -6.18 0.41 -3.09
CA THR A 134 -5.36 1.62 -3.30
C THR A 134 -4.01 1.28 -3.88
N CYS A 135 -3.32 0.30 -3.32
CA CYS A 135 -2.00 -0.11 -3.78
C CYS A 135 -2.07 -1.12 -4.94
N ARG A 136 -3.22 -1.78 -5.12
CA ARG A 136 -3.46 -2.83 -6.13
C ARG A 136 -2.49 -4.01 -6.03
N ASP A 137 -2.05 -4.27 -4.82
CA ASP A 137 -1.17 -5.38 -4.50
C ASP A 137 -1.92 -6.72 -4.48
N ARG A 138 -1.17 -7.80 -4.50
CA ARG A 138 -1.69 -9.14 -4.25
C ARG A 138 -1.71 -9.35 -2.75
N VAL A 139 -2.88 -9.31 -2.15
CA VAL A 139 -3.03 -9.41 -0.70
C VAL A 139 -3.38 -10.83 -0.29
N SER A 140 -2.57 -11.38 0.61
CA SER A 140 -2.90 -12.58 1.38
C SER A 140 -3.15 -12.21 2.83
N VAL A 141 -4.11 -12.84 3.46
CA VAL A 141 -4.45 -12.62 4.87
C VAL A 141 -4.42 -13.95 5.60
N LEU A 142 -3.47 -14.06 6.52
CA LEU A 142 -3.34 -15.18 7.45
C LEU A 142 -3.67 -14.69 8.85
N THR A 143 -4.38 -15.47 9.60
CA THR A 143 -4.53 -15.25 11.06
C THR A 143 -3.93 -16.40 11.82
N PHE A 144 -3.41 -16.11 12.99
CA PHE A 144 -2.98 -17.12 13.93
C PHE A 144 -3.72 -16.94 15.26
N GLN A 145 -4.27 -18.04 15.74
CA GLN A 145 -4.99 -18.11 17.01
C GLN A 145 -5.07 -19.57 17.49
N ASP A 146 -5.08 -19.79 18.77
CA ASP A 146 -5.05 -21.13 19.39
C ASP A 146 -3.91 -21.99 18.81
N ARG A 147 -4.22 -23.16 18.23
CA ARG A 147 -3.25 -24.04 17.59
C ARG A 147 -3.24 -23.93 16.06
N ASN A 148 -3.96 -22.94 15.52
CA ASN A 148 -4.23 -22.89 14.09
C ASN A 148 -3.67 -21.62 13.46
N VAL A 149 -3.10 -21.79 12.29
CA VAL A 149 -2.84 -20.69 11.35
C VAL A 149 -3.81 -20.85 10.19
N THR A 150 -4.68 -19.87 10.01
CA THR A 150 -5.76 -19.96 9.02
C THR A 150 -5.51 -18.98 7.87
N PRO A 151 -5.31 -19.47 6.64
CA PRO A 151 -5.28 -18.62 5.47
C PRO A 151 -6.72 -18.25 5.06
N HIS A 152 -7.14 -17.05 5.34
CA HIS A 152 -8.46 -16.53 4.96
C HIS A 152 -8.52 -16.06 3.51
N VAL A 153 -7.41 -15.52 3.03
CA VAL A 153 -7.26 -15.00 1.66
C VAL A 153 -5.86 -15.32 1.18
N ILE A 154 -5.74 -15.88 -0.01
CA ILE A 154 -4.44 -16.12 -0.65
C ILE A 154 -4.41 -15.38 -1.97
N ARG A 155 -3.49 -14.39 -2.10
CA ARG A 155 -3.26 -13.59 -3.29
C ARG A 155 -4.58 -13.14 -3.94
N ALA A 156 -5.39 -12.38 -3.20
CA ALA A 156 -6.72 -11.94 -3.62
C ALA A 156 -6.76 -11.47 -5.08
N ARG A 157 -7.65 -12.01 -5.87
CA ARG A 157 -7.83 -11.67 -7.29
C ARG A 157 -9.09 -10.84 -7.53
N SER A 158 -10.01 -10.80 -6.59
CA SER A 158 -11.26 -10.07 -6.68
C SER A 158 -11.69 -9.51 -5.34
N HIS A 159 -12.46 -8.42 -5.37
CA HIS A 159 -13.09 -7.84 -4.19
C HIS A 159 -13.92 -8.87 -3.41
N ARG A 160 -14.71 -9.65 -4.12
CA ARG A 160 -15.58 -10.66 -3.51
C ARG A 160 -14.77 -11.69 -2.72
N ALA A 161 -13.67 -12.20 -3.28
CA ALA A 161 -12.80 -13.15 -2.60
C ALA A 161 -12.15 -12.54 -1.34
N LEU A 162 -11.73 -11.28 -1.43
CA LEU A 162 -11.18 -10.56 -0.28
C LEU A 162 -12.22 -10.42 0.83
N GLU A 163 -13.41 -9.91 0.52
CA GLU A 163 -14.47 -9.69 1.53
C GLU A 163 -14.97 -11.00 2.15
N GLN A 164 -15.14 -12.04 1.35
CA GLN A 164 -15.50 -13.36 1.86
C GLN A 164 -14.45 -13.87 2.86
N GLY A 165 -13.16 -13.80 2.51
CA GLY A 165 -12.10 -14.19 3.43
C GLY A 165 -12.07 -13.32 4.70
N LEU A 166 -12.15 -12.00 4.58
CA LEU A 166 -12.14 -11.10 5.73
C LEU A 166 -13.36 -11.28 6.65
N SER A 167 -14.49 -11.72 6.12
CA SER A 167 -15.70 -11.98 6.91
C SER A 167 -15.56 -13.17 7.85
N THR A 168 -14.68 -14.13 7.53
CA THR A 168 -14.43 -15.33 8.35
C THR A 168 -13.47 -15.10 9.51
N VAL A 169 -12.73 -13.99 9.50
CA VAL A 169 -11.78 -13.66 10.58
C VAL A 169 -12.52 -13.31 11.86
N ARG A 170 -12.33 -14.11 12.90
CA ARG A 170 -12.96 -13.95 14.22
C ARG A 170 -11.90 -14.12 15.31
N PRO A 171 -11.60 -13.06 16.09
CA PRO A 171 -10.64 -13.14 17.18
C PRO A 171 -11.11 -14.07 18.30
N ALA A 172 -10.23 -14.99 18.72
CA ALA A 172 -10.43 -15.88 19.85
C ALA A 172 -9.10 -16.51 20.28
N GLY A 173 -9.03 -16.98 21.52
CA GLY A 173 -8.01 -17.88 22.02
C GLY A 173 -6.60 -17.33 22.21
N LEU A 174 -5.60 -18.19 22.07
CA LEU A 174 -4.19 -17.97 22.36
C LEU A 174 -3.40 -17.52 21.11
N THR A 175 -2.11 -17.17 21.30
CA THR A 175 -1.25 -16.55 20.28
C THR A 175 -0.08 -17.47 19.86
N PRO A 176 -0.21 -18.33 18.82
CA PRO A 176 0.86 -19.16 18.26
C PRO A 176 1.71 -18.36 17.24
N LEU A 177 2.46 -17.38 17.71
CA LEU A 177 3.18 -16.43 16.84
C LEU A 177 4.21 -17.14 15.93
N ALA A 178 4.96 -18.11 16.48
CA ALA A 178 5.97 -18.86 15.71
C ALA A 178 5.35 -19.59 14.53
N ALA A 179 4.25 -20.33 14.76
CA ALA A 179 3.53 -21.05 13.71
C ALA A 179 3.02 -20.10 12.63
N GLY A 180 2.49 -18.92 13.03
CA GLY A 180 2.05 -17.88 12.11
C GLY A 180 3.16 -17.39 11.18
N ILE A 181 4.34 -17.11 11.73
CA ILE A 181 5.51 -16.67 10.96
C ILE A 181 5.95 -17.73 9.96
N VAL A 182 6.09 -18.99 10.40
CA VAL A 182 6.50 -20.11 9.52
C VAL A 182 5.56 -20.26 8.34
N GLU A 183 4.26 -20.22 8.58
CA GLU A 183 3.28 -20.37 7.50
C GLU A 183 3.29 -19.18 6.54
N ALA A 184 3.48 -17.95 7.05
CA ALA A 184 3.61 -16.76 6.21
C ALA A 184 4.86 -16.82 5.33
N VAL A 185 6.00 -17.26 5.87
CA VAL A 185 7.24 -17.46 5.11
C VAL A 185 7.04 -18.51 4.02
N ARG A 186 6.41 -19.64 4.34
CA ARG A 186 6.09 -20.70 3.38
C ARG A 186 5.22 -20.18 2.23
N LEU A 187 4.21 -19.37 2.55
CA LEU A 187 3.31 -18.77 1.54
C LEU A 187 4.06 -17.81 0.59
N LEU A 188 4.91 -16.95 1.13
CA LEU A 188 5.66 -15.97 0.34
C LEU A 188 6.80 -16.61 -0.44
N GLY A 189 7.48 -17.62 0.13
CA GLY A 189 8.58 -18.34 -0.52
C GLY A 189 8.16 -19.12 -1.77
N SER A 190 6.88 -19.40 -1.93
CA SER A 190 6.34 -20.09 -3.13
C SER A 190 6.22 -19.19 -4.38
N GLY A 191 6.54 -17.88 -4.29
CA GLY A 191 6.40 -16.90 -5.37
C GLY A 191 7.73 -16.29 -5.81
N ARG A 192 8.52 -16.98 -6.62
CA ARG A 192 9.94 -16.66 -6.89
C ARG A 192 10.27 -15.39 -7.70
N HIS A 193 9.31 -14.66 -8.27
CA HIS A 193 9.60 -13.55 -9.20
C HIS A 193 8.85 -12.25 -8.92
N THR A 194 8.11 -12.17 -7.83
CA THR A 194 7.34 -10.96 -7.46
C THR A 194 7.92 -10.41 -6.18
N PRO A 195 8.17 -9.10 -6.07
CA PRO A 195 8.52 -8.50 -4.79
C PRO A 195 7.49 -8.91 -3.74
N ALA A 196 7.96 -9.37 -2.60
CA ALA A 196 7.10 -9.84 -1.51
C ALA A 196 7.31 -8.97 -0.28
N MET A 197 6.33 -8.92 0.61
CA MET A 197 6.39 -8.20 1.88
C MET A 197 5.55 -8.91 2.93
N LEU A 198 6.11 -9.13 4.11
CA LEU A 198 5.40 -9.66 5.27
C LEU A 198 5.09 -8.53 6.25
N VAL A 199 3.83 -8.36 6.58
CA VAL A 199 3.38 -7.40 7.60
C VAL A 199 2.74 -8.15 8.74
N LEU A 200 3.33 -8.08 9.92
CA LEU A 200 2.82 -8.66 11.17
C LEU A 200 2.06 -7.61 11.96
N LEU A 201 0.83 -7.93 12.36
CA LEU A 201 0.00 -7.13 13.27
C LEU A 201 -0.26 -7.95 14.52
N THR A 202 0.27 -7.54 15.68
CA THR A 202 0.16 -8.28 16.94
C THR A 202 0.23 -7.35 18.15
N ASP A 203 -0.33 -7.77 19.27
CA ASP A 203 -0.09 -7.13 20.55
C ASP A 203 1.21 -7.63 21.24
N GLY A 204 1.87 -8.61 20.64
CA GLY A 204 3.23 -9.02 20.96
C GLY A 204 3.41 -10.02 22.09
N ILE A 205 2.36 -10.71 22.53
CA ILE A 205 2.47 -11.76 23.59
C ILE A 205 2.26 -13.13 22.96
N PRO A 206 3.34 -13.87 22.59
CA PRO A 206 3.18 -15.27 22.22
C PRO A 206 2.86 -16.09 23.48
N THR A 207 1.78 -16.84 23.40
CA THR A 207 1.31 -17.68 24.52
C THR A 207 1.39 -19.17 24.24
N MET A 208 1.72 -19.52 22.98
CA MET A 208 1.85 -20.92 22.58
C MET A 208 3.20 -21.21 21.97
N ASN A 209 3.79 -22.30 22.40
CA ASN A 209 5.05 -22.85 21.88
C ASN A 209 4.82 -23.65 20.59
N GLN A 210 5.86 -23.74 19.78
CA GLN A 210 5.88 -24.51 18.54
C GLN A 210 6.84 -25.71 18.61
N TRP A 211 8.07 -25.47 19.12
CA TRP A 211 9.14 -26.47 19.14
C TRP A 211 9.73 -26.66 20.53
N THR A 212 9.77 -25.62 21.33
CA THR A 212 10.36 -25.64 22.67
C THR A 212 9.28 -25.41 23.72
N GLY A 213 9.67 -25.36 24.99
CA GLY A 213 8.76 -24.97 26.08
C GLY A 213 8.60 -23.46 26.21
N ASP A 214 9.30 -22.64 25.40
CA ASP A 214 9.31 -21.17 25.46
C ASP A 214 8.73 -20.57 24.17
N PRO A 215 7.50 -20.04 24.21
CA PRO A 215 6.87 -19.41 23.06
C PRO A 215 7.64 -18.21 22.49
N ALA A 216 8.34 -17.44 23.35
CA ALA A 216 9.12 -16.32 22.92
C ALA A 216 10.36 -16.73 22.13
N ARG A 217 11.06 -17.77 22.60
CA ARG A 217 12.21 -18.38 21.91
C ARG A 217 11.79 -18.94 20.55
N ASP A 218 10.67 -19.64 20.50
CA ASP A 218 10.14 -20.19 19.24
C ASP A 218 9.82 -19.09 18.22
N ALA A 219 9.24 -17.98 18.67
CA ALA A 219 8.96 -16.82 17.81
C ALA A 219 10.25 -16.20 17.26
N LEU A 220 11.33 -16.11 18.06
CA LEU A 220 12.63 -15.60 17.60
C LEU A 220 13.27 -16.57 16.58
N THR A 221 13.21 -17.87 16.80
CA THR A 221 13.69 -18.87 15.83
C THR A 221 12.90 -18.81 14.52
N ALA A 222 11.57 -18.58 14.58
CA ALA A 222 10.77 -18.38 13.39
C ALA A 222 11.18 -17.10 12.62
N ALA A 223 11.59 -16.03 13.33
CA ALA A 223 12.05 -14.80 12.71
C ALA A 223 13.33 -14.96 11.90
N GLU A 224 14.22 -15.90 12.25
CA GLU A 224 15.41 -16.26 11.48
C GLU A 224 15.03 -16.69 10.06
N GLN A 225 13.94 -17.44 9.89
CA GLN A 225 13.45 -17.88 8.58
C GLN A 225 13.03 -16.71 7.68
N ILE A 226 12.53 -15.60 8.25
CA ILE A 226 12.21 -14.39 7.48
C ILE A 226 13.50 -13.82 6.88
N ALA A 227 14.56 -13.70 7.70
CA ALA A 227 15.86 -13.17 7.29
C ALA A 227 16.55 -14.08 6.26
N GLU A 228 16.52 -15.40 6.44
CA GLU A 228 17.09 -16.40 5.52
C GLU A 228 16.43 -16.33 4.15
N ASN A 229 15.11 -16.16 4.10
CA ASN A 229 14.35 -16.03 2.87
C ASN A 229 14.40 -14.61 2.28
N LYS A 230 15.10 -13.67 2.93
CA LYS A 230 15.24 -12.26 2.50
C LYS A 230 13.87 -11.59 2.25
N ILE A 231 12.88 -11.90 3.07
CA ILE A 231 11.53 -11.34 2.94
C ILE A 231 11.52 -9.98 3.66
N PRO A 232 11.22 -8.86 2.98
CA PRO A 232 10.98 -7.59 3.62
C PRO A 232 9.91 -7.72 4.70
N PHE A 233 10.26 -7.36 5.94
CA PHE A 233 9.44 -7.60 7.10
C PHE A 233 9.11 -6.30 7.84
N THR A 234 7.84 -6.10 8.12
CA THR A 234 7.35 -4.99 8.94
C THR A 234 6.51 -5.54 10.07
N CYS A 235 6.90 -5.23 11.29
CA CYS A 235 6.14 -5.55 12.49
C CYS A 235 5.45 -4.29 13.01
N ILE A 236 4.13 -4.32 13.17
CA ILE A 236 3.35 -3.27 13.81
C ILE A 236 2.75 -3.87 15.08
N GLY A 237 3.30 -3.43 16.20
CA GLY A 237 2.98 -3.95 17.52
C GLY A 237 2.31 -2.94 18.43
N LEU A 238 1.56 -3.43 19.42
CA LEU A 238 1.03 -2.62 20.50
C LEU A 238 2.00 -2.62 21.70
N ALA A 239 2.09 -1.49 22.40
CA ALA A 239 2.66 -1.50 23.74
C ALA A 239 1.80 -2.41 24.63
N PRO A 240 2.35 -3.30 25.51
CA PRO A 240 3.58 -3.12 26.27
C PRO A 240 4.77 -3.99 25.86
N ASN A 241 4.65 -4.98 24.96
CA ASN A 241 5.72 -5.96 24.73
C ASN A 241 6.81 -5.53 23.74
N LYS A 242 7.31 -4.33 23.90
CA LYS A 242 8.35 -3.74 23.02
C LYS A 242 9.64 -4.57 22.94
N GLY A 243 10.03 -5.22 24.03
CA GLY A 243 11.29 -5.95 24.12
C GLY A 243 11.36 -7.16 23.18
N LEU A 244 10.33 -8.01 23.20
CA LEU A 244 10.26 -9.17 22.34
C LEU A 244 10.12 -8.76 20.87
N LEU A 245 9.22 -7.83 20.57
CA LEU A 245 8.99 -7.38 19.19
C LEU A 245 10.24 -6.72 18.57
N ARG A 246 11.03 -5.98 19.38
CA ARG A 246 12.30 -5.42 18.94
C ARG A 246 13.27 -6.54 18.55
N ARG A 247 13.52 -7.51 19.43
CA ARG A 247 14.42 -8.63 19.15
C ARG A 247 13.97 -9.44 17.94
N LEU A 248 12.67 -9.72 17.83
CA LEU A 248 12.08 -10.42 16.69
C LEU A 248 12.35 -9.67 15.38
N THR A 249 12.15 -8.35 15.38
CA THR A 249 12.34 -7.51 14.20
C THR A 249 13.82 -7.35 13.83
N GLU A 250 14.71 -7.27 14.82
CA GLU A 250 16.18 -7.25 14.62
C GLU A 250 16.66 -8.55 13.96
N ILE A 251 16.23 -9.71 14.45
CA ILE A 251 16.55 -11.03 13.88
C ILE A 251 16.00 -11.15 12.45
N ALA A 252 14.76 -10.75 12.24
CA ALA A 252 14.13 -10.76 10.91
C ALA A 252 14.70 -9.70 9.94
N ARG A 253 15.59 -8.80 10.41
CA ARG A 253 16.12 -7.66 9.66
C ARG A 253 15.02 -6.76 9.07
N GLY A 254 13.98 -6.53 9.84
CA GLY A 254 12.80 -5.78 9.44
C GLY A 254 12.68 -4.41 10.10
N THR A 255 11.51 -3.79 9.95
CA THR A 255 11.12 -2.51 10.56
C THR A 255 10.08 -2.74 11.65
N LEU A 256 10.25 -2.10 12.81
CA LEU A 256 9.31 -2.14 13.92
C LEU A 256 8.60 -0.80 14.10
N TYR A 257 7.29 -0.85 14.14
CA TYR A 257 6.44 0.26 14.57
C TYR A 257 5.68 -0.12 15.83
N ILE A 258 5.80 0.68 16.86
CA ILE A 258 5.01 0.53 18.08
C ILE A 258 3.96 1.63 18.09
N VAL A 259 2.69 1.23 18.14
CA VAL A 259 1.55 2.13 18.19
C VAL A 259 0.77 1.92 19.50
N GLU A 260 0.08 2.94 19.96
CA GLU A 260 -0.76 2.83 21.16
C GLU A 260 -2.02 2.04 20.86
N GLU A 261 -2.59 2.24 19.69
CA GLU A 261 -3.75 1.50 19.19
C GLU A 261 -3.66 1.33 17.67
N PHE A 262 -4.32 0.29 17.14
CA PHE A 262 -4.42 0.09 15.69
C PHE A 262 -5.49 1.02 15.10
N ASP A 263 -5.04 2.18 14.63
CA ASP A 263 -5.83 3.11 13.85
C ASP A 263 -5.71 2.82 12.35
N ARG A 264 -6.81 3.03 11.61
CA ARG A 264 -6.91 2.71 10.18
C ARG A 264 -5.96 3.52 9.33
N ASP A 265 -5.90 4.82 9.58
CA ASP A 265 -5.13 5.77 8.77
C ASP A 265 -3.64 5.65 9.09
N VAL A 266 -3.30 5.43 10.37
CA VAL A 266 -1.93 5.17 10.82
C VAL A 266 -1.39 3.90 10.17
N LEU A 267 -2.12 2.79 10.23
CA LEU A 267 -1.71 1.52 9.62
C LEU A 267 -1.51 1.66 8.10
N ALA A 268 -2.44 2.32 7.41
CA ALA A 268 -2.37 2.53 5.97
C ALA A 268 -1.13 3.35 5.57
N LYS A 269 -0.80 4.40 6.34
CA LYS A 269 0.38 5.24 6.12
C LYS A 269 1.67 4.45 6.32
N LEU A 270 1.82 3.77 7.46
CA LEU A 270 3.02 3.00 7.78
C LEU A 270 3.32 1.95 6.71
N VAL A 271 2.32 1.16 6.32
CA VAL A 271 2.52 0.10 5.32
C VAL A 271 2.74 0.68 3.92
N LYS A 272 2.15 1.82 3.59
CA LYS A 272 2.42 2.51 2.32
C LYS A 272 3.88 2.95 2.21
N ASP A 273 4.44 3.51 3.28
CA ASP A 273 5.82 3.98 3.32
C ASP A 273 6.80 2.79 3.19
N GLU A 274 6.58 1.70 3.92
CA GLU A 274 7.39 0.48 3.82
C GLU A 274 7.28 -0.19 2.44
N ARG A 275 6.08 -0.24 1.87
CA ARG A 275 5.86 -0.75 0.52
C ARG A 275 6.66 0.01 -0.53
N SER A 276 6.79 1.31 -0.39
CA SER A 276 7.58 2.14 -1.31
C SER A 276 9.06 1.76 -1.26
N ARG A 277 9.60 1.38 -0.11
CA ARG A 277 10.97 0.89 0.05
C ARG A 277 11.22 -0.47 -0.62
N VAL A 278 10.23 -1.34 -0.64
CA VAL A 278 10.33 -2.67 -1.29
C VAL A 278 10.35 -2.57 -2.82
N GLN A 279 9.91 -1.46 -3.39
CA GLN A 279 9.85 -1.24 -4.83
C GLN A 279 11.11 -0.59 -5.42
N THR A 280 11.96 -0.04 -4.56
CA THR A 280 13.24 0.56 -4.93
C THR A 280 14.33 -0.48 -4.99
#